data_4cccddf68f250197ef811c84066cec00
#
_entry.id   4cccddf68f250197ef811c84066cec00
#
_cell.length_a   1.000
_cell.length_b   1.000
_cell.length_c   1.000
_cell.angle_alpha   90.00
_cell.angle_beta   90.00
_cell.angle_gamma   90.00
#
_symmetry.space_group_name_H-M   'P 1'
#
loop_
_entity.id
_entity.type
_entity.pdbx_description
1 polymer ?
#
loop_
_entity_poly.entity_id
_entity_poly.type
_entity_poly.pdbx_seq_one_letter_code
_entity_poly.pdbx_strand_id
1 'polypeptide(L)'
;MRFIPKVKTNMTTWTSGYVTQMDYTTGYYSELNPTYAQFVFLSAGLKSPVINRACELGFGQGVSLNIHAAGSNIEWWGTDFIPAHAAFAQDLADASGANLTIYDESFEEFCNREDLPTFDFISFHGVWSWISAENRQHIINFLDRKLAVGGVVYSGYNTLAGWASFLPLRGILKQAAGHGDSISGDRVSQAVKFCTELLKVDSHYLTINPTVRQFYDEIQSYDPRYLAHEFLNQNWDPMNFSEISEFMSEAKLEYACSADLINHLPYLNFNKEQSDLLNTIDSLSLRETVADLMLNRRFRKDYWVRGKIELTEEELASKWLAQEFVFVTEY
;
A
#
# COMPACT_ATOMS: atom_id res chain seq x y z
N MET A 1 -18.08 44.96 -14.79
CA MET A 1 -17.90 44.50 -13.42
C MET A 1 -17.78 42.97 -13.47
N ARG A 2 -16.56 42.43 -13.42
CA ARG A 2 -16.32 40.97 -13.50
C ARG A 2 -16.44 40.41 -12.08
N PHE A 3 -17.38 39.52 -11.88
CA PHE A 3 -17.51 38.73 -10.65
C PHE A 3 -16.32 37.74 -10.59
N ILE A 4 -15.39 37.97 -9.67
CA ILE A 4 -14.37 37.00 -9.30
C ILE A 4 -15.00 36.19 -8.14
N PRO A 5 -15.28 34.89 -8.31
CA PRO A 5 -15.75 34.09 -7.20
C PRO A 5 -14.61 33.99 -6.16
N LYS A 6 -14.90 34.37 -4.92
CA LYS A 6 -14.01 34.08 -3.78
C LYS A 6 -13.78 32.56 -3.74
N VAL A 7 -12.58 32.15 -3.97
CA VAL A 7 -12.11 30.79 -3.64
C VAL A 7 -12.36 30.62 -2.14
N LYS A 8 -13.32 29.76 -1.78
CA LYS A 8 -13.47 29.30 -0.41
C LYS A 8 -12.16 28.55 -0.10
N THR A 9 -11.36 29.08 0.78
CA THR A 9 -10.31 28.33 1.47
C THR A 9 -11.01 27.13 2.11
N ASN A 10 -10.78 25.94 1.59
CA ASN A 10 -11.20 24.71 2.22
C ASN A 10 -10.61 24.71 3.63
N MET A 11 -11.46 24.78 4.64
CA MET A 11 -11.07 24.33 5.98
C MET A 11 -10.72 22.85 5.80
N THR A 12 -9.45 22.50 5.99
CA THR A 12 -9.00 21.12 6.05
C THR A 12 -9.79 20.46 7.19
N THR A 13 -10.71 19.58 6.81
CA THR A 13 -11.36 18.71 7.81
C THR A 13 -10.29 17.79 8.37
N TRP A 14 -10.40 17.37 9.63
CA TRP A 14 -9.46 16.43 10.27
C TRP A 14 -9.24 15.14 9.43
N THR A 15 -10.19 14.81 8.54
CA THR A 15 -10.14 13.65 7.65
C THR A 15 -9.17 13.81 6.47
N SER A 16 -8.65 15.01 6.23
CA SER A 16 -7.79 15.31 5.05
C SER A 16 -8.38 14.82 3.71
N GLY A 17 -9.73 14.74 3.64
CA GLY A 17 -10.46 14.28 2.44
C GLY A 17 -10.57 12.77 2.28
N TYR A 18 -10.23 12.00 3.33
CA TYR A 18 -10.48 10.56 3.39
C TYR A 18 -11.95 10.30 3.77
N VAL A 19 -12.52 9.22 3.25
CA VAL A 19 -13.91 8.80 3.57
C VAL A 19 -13.90 8.10 4.94
N THR A 20 -14.47 8.73 5.96
CA THR A 20 -14.49 8.22 7.35
C THR A 20 -15.87 7.79 7.82
N GLN A 21 -16.92 8.03 7.02
CA GLN A 21 -18.32 7.74 7.41
C GLN A 21 -18.72 6.27 7.23
N MET A 22 -17.84 5.45 6.66
CA MET A 22 -18.07 4.03 6.44
C MET A 22 -16.86 3.27 6.95
N ASP A 23 -17.10 2.18 7.70
CA ASP A 23 -16.02 1.33 8.20
C ASP A 23 -15.24 0.69 7.05
N TYR A 24 -13.93 0.63 7.18
CA TYR A 24 -13.08 -0.11 6.25
C TYR A 24 -13.22 -1.61 6.45
N THR A 25 -12.94 -2.39 5.41
CA THR A 25 -12.99 -3.85 5.48
C THR A 25 -11.84 -4.40 6.33
N THR A 26 -12.10 -5.45 7.09
CA THR A 26 -11.05 -6.19 7.82
C THR A 26 -10.23 -7.05 6.86
N GLY A 27 -8.93 -7.13 7.09
CA GLY A 27 -8.04 -7.97 6.29
C GLY A 27 -6.85 -8.48 7.10
N TYR A 28 -6.30 -9.61 6.66
CA TYR A 28 -5.00 -10.11 7.11
C TYR A 28 -4.01 -10.04 5.96
N TYR A 29 -2.85 -9.46 6.21
CA TYR A 29 -1.81 -9.22 5.21
C TYR A 29 -0.52 -9.88 5.68
N SER A 30 -0.19 -11.03 5.10
CA SER A 30 1.02 -11.81 5.45
C SER A 30 2.31 -11.05 5.18
N GLU A 31 2.30 -10.14 4.22
CA GLU A 31 3.44 -9.33 3.80
C GLU A 31 3.90 -8.33 4.88
N LEU A 32 3.02 -8.01 5.84
CA LEU A 32 3.35 -7.16 6.97
C LEU A 32 3.98 -7.96 8.13
N ASN A 33 4.08 -9.28 8.00
CA ASN A 33 4.70 -10.13 9.00
C ASN A 33 6.23 -10.08 8.87
N PRO A 34 6.97 -9.70 9.94
CA PRO A 34 8.43 -9.69 9.93
C PRO A 34 9.08 -11.03 9.57
N THR A 35 8.50 -12.15 9.99
CA THR A 35 9.01 -13.49 9.64
C THR A 35 8.84 -13.76 8.14
N TYR A 36 7.73 -13.32 7.56
CA TYR A 36 7.54 -13.40 6.11
C TYR A 36 8.55 -12.53 5.36
N ALA A 37 8.80 -11.31 5.83
CA ALA A 37 9.82 -10.43 5.25
C ALA A 37 11.22 -11.09 5.29
N GLN A 38 11.60 -11.72 6.40
CA GLN A 38 12.87 -12.45 6.51
C GLN A 38 13.00 -13.57 5.48
N PHE A 39 11.91 -14.32 5.26
CA PHE A 39 11.86 -15.39 4.25
C PHE A 39 11.96 -14.83 2.82
N VAL A 40 11.25 -13.74 2.52
CA VAL A 40 11.28 -13.07 1.20
C VAL A 40 12.67 -12.52 0.89
N PHE A 41 13.37 -11.92 1.87
CA PHE A 41 14.75 -11.48 1.72
C PHE A 41 15.68 -12.64 1.38
N LEU A 42 15.54 -13.76 2.08
CA LEU A 42 16.32 -14.97 1.79
C LEU A 42 16.03 -15.47 0.38
N SER A 43 14.75 -15.48 -0.06
CA SER A 43 14.35 -15.85 -1.42
C SER A 43 14.96 -14.94 -2.48
N ALA A 44 15.17 -13.67 -2.17
CA ALA A 44 15.84 -12.71 -3.04
C ALA A 44 17.38 -12.76 -2.99
N GLY A 45 17.98 -13.69 -2.23
CA GLY A 45 19.44 -13.76 -2.05
C GLY A 45 20.00 -12.64 -1.15
N LEU A 46 19.17 -12.04 -0.33
CA LEU A 46 19.54 -10.93 0.54
C LEU A 46 19.68 -11.38 2.01
N LYS A 47 20.51 -10.66 2.75
CA LYS A 47 20.60 -10.86 4.19
C LYS A 47 19.27 -10.51 4.85
N SER A 48 18.67 -11.49 5.53
CA SER A 48 17.41 -11.28 6.27
C SER A 48 17.58 -10.25 7.37
N PRO A 49 16.61 -9.32 7.56
CA PRO A 49 16.65 -8.33 8.62
C PRO A 49 16.51 -8.98 10.00
N VAL A 50 17.11 -8.33 11.01
CA VAL A 50 16.84 -8.65 12.43
C VAL A 50 15.81 -7.65 12.93
N ILE A 51 14.66 -8.14 13.36
CA ILE A 51 13.52 -7.28 13.70
C ILE A 51 13.12 -7.53 15.14
N ASN A 52 13.26 -6.50 15.98
CA ASN A 52 12.86 -6.49 17.38
C ASN A 52 11.75 -5.46 17.63
N ARG A 53 11.70 -4.39 16.82
CA ARG A 53 10.72 -3.32 16.91
C ARG A 53 10.10 -3.06 15.54
N ALA A 54 8.78 -3.11 15.50
CA ALA A 54 8.02 -2.90 14.28
C ALA A 54 6.97 -1.81 14.45
N CYS A 55 6.63 -1.14 13.36
CA CYS A 55 5.63 -0.08 13.31
C CYS A 55 4.75 -0.22 12.08
N GLU A 56 3.43 -0.10 12.25
CA GLU A 56 2.47 -0.06 11.14
C GLU A 56 1.79 1.30 11.07
N LEU A 57 1.88 1.95 9.91
CA LEU A 57 1.27 3.25 9.64
C LEU A 57 -0.03 3.05 8.84
N GLY A 58 -1.16 3.51 9.39
CA GLY A 58 -2.47 3.32 8.77
C GLY A 58 -2.94 1.88 8.85
N PHE A 59 -3.01 1.32 10.05
CA PHE A 59 -3.36 -0.09 10.28
C PHE A 59 -4.84 -0.44 10.02
N GLY A 60 -5.70 0.56 9.72
CA GLY A 60 -7.13 0.36 9.58
C GLY A 60 -7.74 -0.18 10.86
N GLN A 61 -8.48 -1.29 10.79
CA GLN A 61 -9.02 -1.93 12.00
C GLN A 61 -7.98 -2.72 12.82
N GLY A 62 -6.72 -2.76 12.39
CA GLY A 62 -5.60 -3.34 13.14
C GLY A 62 -5.62 -4.85 13.32
N VAL A 63 -6.40 -5.61 12.53
CA VAL A 63 -6.46 -7.07 12.64
C VAL A 63 -5.11 -7.72 12.31
N SER A 64 -4.47 -7.34 11.19
CA SER A 64 -3.12 -7.83 10.85
C SER A 64 -2.09 -7.47 11.91
N LEU A 65 -2.08 -6.21 12.33
CA LEU A 65 -1.18 -5.68 13.36
C LEU A 65 -1.27 -6.51 14.66
N ASN A 66 -2.49 -6.76 15.14
CA ASN A 66 -2.73 -7.55 16.35
C ASN A 66 -2.30 -9.01 16.21
N ILE A 67 -2.58 -9.65 15.07
CA ILE A 67 -2.16 -11.03 14.79
C ILE A 67 -0.63 -11.14 14.79
N HIS A 68 0.07 -10.19 14.14
CA HIS A 68 1.52 -10.17 14.08
C HIS A 68 2.14 -9.90 15.46
N ALA A 69 1.58 -8.97 16.22
CA ALA A 69 2.04 -8.66 17.56
C ALA A 69 1.84 -9.84 18.53
N ALA A 70 0.65 -10.46 18.53
CA ALA A 70 0.35 -11.60 19.40
C ALA A 70 1.15 -12.86 19.01
N GLY A 71 1.51 -13.03 17.74
CA GLY A 71 2.25 -14.18 17.22
C GLY A 71 3.78 -14.04 17.28
N SER A 72 4.32 -12.98 17.90
CA SER A 72 5.76 -12.73 17.95
C SER A 72 6.22 -12.14 19.28
N ASN A 73 7.55 -12.13 19.52
CA ASN A 73 8.16 -11.42 20.64
C ASN A 73 8.61 -10.00 20.25
N ILE A 74 8.14 -9.49 19.12
CA ILE A 74 8.47 -8.16 18.60
C ILE A 74 7.64 -7.13 19.36
N GLU A 75 8.26 -6.01 19.71
CA GLU A 75 7.54 -4.84 20.21
C GLU A 75 6.91 -4.09 19.04
N TRP A 76 5.60 -3.84 19.12
CA TRP A 76 4.85 -3.22 18.01
C TRP A 76 4.29 -1.87 18.39
N TRP A 77 4.29 -0.98 17.41
CA TRP A 77 3.62 0.31 17.43
C TRP A 77 2.74 0.44 16.20
N GLY A 78 1.68 1.21 16.31
CA GLY A 78 0.85 1.52 15.15
C GLY A 78 0.04 2.80 15.34
N THR A 79 -0.29 3.45 14.23
CA THR A 79 -1.20 4.58 14.20
C THR A 79 -2.26 4.41 13.12
N ASP A 80 -3.48 4.79 13.44
CA ASP A 80 -4.55 5.06 12.48
C ASP A 80 -5.33 6.27 12.97
N PHE A 81 -5.62 7.21 12.09
CA PHE A 81 -6.22 8.49 12.50
C PHE A 81 -7.73 8.41 12.76
N ILE A 82 -8.37 7.25 12.51
CA ILE A 82 -9.79 7.01 12.79
C ILE A 82 -9.93 6.47 14.22
N PRO A 83 -10.51 7.24 15.18
CA PRO A 83 -10.57 6.82 16.57
C PRO A 83 -11.29 5.48 16.80
N ALA A 84 -12.32 5.17 16.00
CA ALA A 84 -13.04 3.90 16.10
C ALA A 84 -12.14 2.70 15.71
N HIS A 85 -11.25 2.86 14.73
CA HIS A 85 -10.28 1.84 14.36
C HIS A 85 -9.25 1.61 15.47
N ALA A 86 -8.71 2.70 16.02
CA ALA A 86 -7.75 2.62 17.11
C ALA A 86 -8.36 1.97 18.36
N ALA A 87 -9.60 2.33 18.71
CA ALA A 87 -10.31 1.71 19.83
C ALA A 87 -10.52 0.20 19.64
N PHE A 88 -10.97 -0.22 18.45
CA PHE A 88 -11.14 -1.64 18.12
C PHE A 88 -9.81 -2.42 18.15
N ALA A 89 -8.75 -1.83 17.60
CA ALA A 89 -7.41 -2.42 17.64
C ALA A 89 -6.88 -2.55 19.07
N GLN A 90 -7.16 -1.58 19.95
CA GLN A 90 -6.80 -1.63 21.38
C GLN A 90 -7.55 -2.75 22.11
N ASP A 91 -8.86 -2.90 21.86
CA ASP A 91 -9.65 -4.00 22.46
C ASP A 91 -9.08 -5.38 22.07
N LEU A 92 -8.63 -5.55 20.83
CA LEU A 92 -7.97 -6.77 20.37
C LEU A 92 -6.61 -6.99 21.06
N ALA A 93 -5.81 -5.94 21.23
CA ALA A 93 -4.52 -6.00 21.89
C ALA A 93 -4.68 -6.38 23.38
N ASP A 94 -5.64 -5.77 24.06
CA ASP A 94 -5.95 -6.08 25.47
C ASP A 94 -6.43 -7.52 25.64
N ALA A 95 -7.28 -8.00 24.74
CA ALA A 95 -7.82 -9.35 24.75
C ALA A 95 -6.75 -10.43 24.47
N SER A 96 -5.78 -10.14 23.59
CA SER A 96 -4.70 -11.07 23.23
C SER A 96 -3.48 -10.99 24.13
N GLY A 97 -3.31 -9.91 24.89
CA GLY A 97 -2.09 -9.60 25.63
C GLY A 97 -0.88 -9.30 24.75
N ALA A 98 -1.12 -8.85 23.50
CA ALA A 98 -0.07 -8.52 22.55
C ALA A 98 0.78 -7.33 23.05
N ASN A 99 2.09 -7.39 22.79
CA ASN A 99 3.01 -6.28 23.08
C ASN A 99 2.89 -5.20 21.98
N LEU A 100 1.83 -4.40 22.09
CA LEU A 100 1.41 -3.46 21.05
C LEU A 100 1.01 -2.11 21.68
N THR A 101 1.56 -1.03 21.15
CA THR A 101 1.20 0.35 21.52
C THR A 101 0.46 1.01 20.35
N ILE A 102 -0.77 1.45 20.57
CA ILE A 102 -1.69 1.99 19.56
C ILE A 102 -1.89 3.48 19.78
N TYR A 103 -1.98 4.23 18.67
CA TYR A 103 -2.27 5.65 18.64
C TYR A 103 -3.42 5.93 17.66
N ASP A 104 -4.29 6.88 18.01
CA ASP A 104 -5.33 7.46 17.16
C ASP A 104 -4.86 8.81 16.57
N GLU A 105 -3.65 8.82 16.02
CA GLU A 105 -2.98 10.02 15.53
C GLU A 105 -2.87 10.02 14.00
N SER A 106 -2.98 11.23 13.42
CA SER A 106 -2.66 11.46 12.01
C SER A 106 -1.19 11.18 11.70
N PHE A 107 -0.85 11.06 10.41
CA PHE A 107 0.57 10.92 10.02
C PHE A 107 1.40 12.12 10.43
N GLU A 108 0.84 13.35 10.38
CA GLU A 108 1.52 14.55 10.85
C GLU A 108 1.85 14.45 12.35
N GLU A 109 0.88 14.08 13.19
CA GLU A 109 1.08 13.97 14.63
C GLU A 109 2.04 12.83 14.99
N PHE A 110 1.74 11.62 14.54
CA PHE A 110 2.52 10.43 14.89
C PHE A 110 3.95 10.48 14.35
N CYS A 111 4.13 10.85 13.08
CA CYS A 111 5.47 10.88 12.47
C CYS A 111 6.36 11.96 13.08
N ASN A 112 5.82 13.01 13.70
CA ASN A 112 6.61 14.05 14.36
C ASN A 112 6.92 13.75 15.83
N ARG A 113 6.43 12.65 16.41
CA ARG A 113 6.73 12.26 17.79
C ARG A 113 8.22 12.02 17.99
N GLU A 114 8.76 12.57 19.07
CA GLU A 114 10.17 12.38 19.45
C GLU A 114 10.35 11.15 20.35
N ASP A 115 9.34 10.78 21.14
CA ASP A 115 9.35 9.70 22.13
C ASP A 115 9.27 8.29 21.54
N LEU A 116 9.00 8.15 20.26
CA LEU A 116 9.04 6.86 19.57
C LEU A 116 10.47 6.32 19.46
N PRO A 117 10.67 5.01 19.61
CA PRO A 117 11.97 4.38 19.43
C PRO A 117 12.42 4.41 17.95
N THR A 118 13.59 3.88 17.67
CA THR A 118 13.97 3.46 16.32
C THR A 118 13.38 2.09 16.04
N PHE A 119 12.94 1.87 14.78
CA PHE A 119 12.30 0.65 14.32
C PHE A 119 13.21 -0.13 13.37
N ASP A 120 13.11 -1.45 13.42
CA ASP A 120 13.78 -2.35 12.49
C ASP A 120 12.88 -2.66 11.28
N PHE A 121 11.56 -2.51 11.46
CA PHE A 121 10.55 -2.75 10.42
C PHE A 121 9.46 -1.68 10.51
N ILE A 122 9.18 -1.02 9.38
CA ILE A 122 8.06 -0.08 9.26
C ILE A 122 7.21 -0.51 8.08
N SER A 123 5.91 -0.60 8.26
CA SER A 123 4.99 -1.03 7.21
C SER A 123 3.85 -0.05 7.01
N PHE A 124 3.39 0.06 5.75
CA PHE A 124 2.14 0.73 5.37
C PHE A 124 1.54 0.03 4.15
N HIS A 125 0.34 -0.50 4.31
CA HIS A 125 -0.36 -1.25 3.28
C HIS A 125 -1.56 -0.49 2.77
N GLY A 126 -1.62 -0.24 1.45
CA GLY A 126 -2.75 0.48 0.86
C GLY A 126 -2.90 1.93 1.34
N VAL A 127 -1.84 2.55 1.85
CA VAL A 127 -1.83 3.93 2.37
C VAL A 127 -1.31 4.91 1.33
N TRP A 128 -0.15 4.61 0.75
CA TRP A 128 0.64 5.55 -0.06
C TRP A 128 -0.13 6.24 -1.18
N SER A 129 -0.96 5.50 -1.89
CA SER A 129 -1.72 6.02 -3.03
C SER A 129 -2.94 6.87 -2.62
N TRP A 130 -3.31 6.87 -1.34
CA TRP A 130 -4.54 7.49 -0.83
C TRP A 130 -4.32 8.76 -0.02
N ILE A 131 -3.08 9.09 0.26
CA ILE A 131 -2.69 10.22 1.09
C ILE A 131 -2.19 11.41 0.26
N SER A 132 -2.20 12.60 0.84
CA SER A 132 -1.68 13.81 0.21
C SER A 132 -0.15 13.76 0.07
N ALA A 133 0.40 14.59 -0.81
CA ALA A 133 1.85 14.75 -0.94
C ALA A 133 2.51 15.18 0.38
N GLU A 134 1.83 15.99 1.18
CA GLU A 134 2.30 16.42 2.50
C GLU A 134 2.40 15.23 3.47
N ASN A 135 1.39 14.38 3.54
CA ASN A 135 1.44 13.16 4.36
C ASN A 135 2.50 12.17 3.90
N ARG A 136 2.75 12.04 2.58
CA ARG A 136 3.88 11.26 2.07
C ARG A 136 5.20 11.81 2.59
N GLN A 137 5.36 13.13 2.61
CA GLN A 137 6.58 13.76 3.13
C GLN A 137 6.74 13.54 4.64
N HIS A 138 5.65 13.57 5.43
CA HIS A 138 5.71 13.21 6.85
C HIS A 138 6.21 11.77 7.04
N ILE A 139 5.71 10.83 6.25
CA ILE A 139 6.17 9.43 6.28
C ILE A 139 7.64 9.33 5.89
N ILE A 140 8.09 9.95 4.79
CA ILE A 140 9.49 9.90 4.35
C ILE A 140 10.43 10.48 5.43
N ASN A 141 10.08 11.60 6.03
CA ASN A 141 10.84 12.20 7.12
C ASN A 141 10.89 11.27 8.37
N PHE A 142 9.82 10.56 8.64
CA PHE A 142 9.76 9.56 9.70
C PHE A 142 10.68 8.37 9.41
N LEU A 143 10.64 7.84 8.19
CA LEU A 143 11.53 6.76 7.77
C LEU A 143 13.01 7.15 7.89
N ASP A 144 13.39 8.36 7.46
CA ASP A 144 14.77 8.82 7.58
C ASP A 144 15.22 8.93 9.05
N ARG A 145 14.34 9.36 9.97
CA ARG A 145 14.68 9.57 11.37
C ARG A 145 14.58 8.32 12.24
N LYS A 146 13.59 7.47 11.97
CA LYS A 146 13.19 6.40 12.90
C LYS A 146 13.48 4.97 12.40
N LEU A 147 13.87 4.78 11.13
CA LEU A 147 14.30 3.47 10.67
C LEU A 147 15.77 3.23 10.99
N ALA A 148 16.08 2.10 11.60
CA ALA A 148 17.42 1.67 11.91
C ALA A 148 18.24 1.37 10.65
N VAL A 149 19.58 1.38 10.76
CA VAL A 149 20.46 0.84 9.71
C VAL A 149 20.25 -0.68 9.62
N GLY A 150 20.06 -1.19 8.41
CA GLY A 150 19.63 -2.58 8.15
C GLY A 150 18.13 -2.79 8.32
N GLY A 151 17.39 -1.76 8.71
CA GLY A 151 15.94 -1.80 8.84
C GLY A 151 15.24 -1.84 7.49
N VAL A 152 14.02 -2.35 7.50
CA VAL A 152 13.21 -2.63 6.32
C VAL A 152 11.90 -1.86 6.36
N VAL A 153 11.49 -1.36 5.20
CA VAL A 153 10.15 -0.78 4.98
C VAL A 153 9.38 -1.69 4.04
N TYR A 154 8.14 -2.00 4.41
CA TYR A 154 7.15 -2.55 3.49
C TYR A 154 6.23 -1.45 3.01
N SER A 155 6.00 -1.38 1.69
CA SER A 155 5.02 -0.48 1.08
C SER A 155 4.13 -1.20 0.09
N GLY A 156 2.80 -1.05 0.28
CA GLY A 156 1.80 -1.48 -0.70
C GLY A 156 1.17 -0.27 -1.38
N TYR A 157 1.18 -0.23 -2.71
CA TYR A 157 0.70 0.93 -3.47
C TYR A 157 0.15 0.59 -4.86
N ASN A 158 -0.76 1.44 -5.33
CA ASN A 158 -1.33 1.35 -6.67
C ASN A 158 -0.35 1.84 -7.74
N THR A 159 -0.21 1.10 -8.83
CA THR A 159 0.67 1.45 -9.95
C THR A 159 -0.08 2.11 -11.09
N LEU A 160 0.55 3.10 -11.71
CA LEU A 160 -0.05 3.85 -12.82
C LEU A 160 -0.35 2.94 -14.03
N ALA A 161 0.53 1.98 -14.33
CA ALA A 161 0.38 1.09 -15.47
C ALA A 161 -0.99 0.40 -15.52
N GLY A 162 -1.42 -0.20 -14.41
CA GLY A 162 -2.67 -0.94 -14.35
C GLY A 162 -3.93 -0.08 -14.13
N TRP A 163 -3.76 1.18 -13.70
CA TRP A 163 -4.88 2.07 -13.39
C TRP A 163 -5.12 3.18 -14.40
N ALA A 164 -4.14 3.49 -15.28
CA ALA A 164 -4.20 4.63 -16.19
C ALA A 164 -5.50 4.69 -17.02
N SER A 165 -5.92 3.55 -17.57
CA SER A 165 -7.14 3.48 -18.37
C SER A 165 -8.45 3.65 -17.56
N PHE A 166 -8.41 3.46 -16.23
CA PHE A 166 -9.57 3.61 -15.36
C PHE A 166 -9.73 5.02 -14.78
N LEU A 167 -8.67 5.81 -14.74
CA LEU A 167 -8.66 7.15 -14.12
C LEU A 167 -9.81 8.07 -14.59
N PRO A 168 -10.13 8.16 -15.91
CA PRO A 168 -11.25 8.99 -16.39
C PRO A 168 -12.60 8.54 -15.83
N LEU A 169 -12.87 7.23 -15.80
CA LEU A 169 -14.12 6.70 -15.26
C LEU A 169 -14.23 6.93 -13.73
N ARG A 170 -13.11 6.76 -13.00
CA ARG A 170 -13.07 7.13 -11.58
C ARG A 170 -13.40 8.61 -11.37
N GLY A 171 -12.86 9.49 -12.21
CA GLY A 171 -13.18 10.91 -12.15
C GLY A 171 -14.68 11.19 -12.26
N ILE A 172 -15.37 10.47 -13.16
CA ILE A 172 -16.83 10.56 -13.33
C ILE A 172 -17.56 10.00 -12.11
N LEU A 173 -17.15 8.83 -11.59
CA LEU A 173 -17.71 8.24 -10.37
C LEU A 173 -17.64 9.22 -9.20
N LYS A 174 -16.48 9.85 -9.00
CA LYS A 174 -16.26 10.83 -7.93
C LYS A 174 -17.15 12.08 -8.09
N GLN A 175 -17.28 12.60 -9.31
CA GLN A 175 -18.16 13.74 -9.59
C GLN A 175 -19.63 13.40 -9.34
N ALA A 176 -20.08 12.21 -9.75
CA ALA A 176 -21.46 11.75 -9.58
C ALA A 176 -21.81 11.47 -8.11
N ALA A 177 -20.89 10.96 -7.31
CA ALA A 177 -21.08 10.71 -5.89
C ALA A 177 -21.07 11.99 -5.04
N GLY A 178 -20.47 13.09 -5.53
CA GLY A 178 -20.29 14.34 -4.79
C GLY A 178 -18.97 14.44 -4.06
N HIS A 179 -18.82 15.40 -3.15
CA HIS A 179 -17.55 15.71 -2.49
C HIS A 179 -17.69 15.71 -0.95
N GLY A 180 -16.64 15.25 -0.27
CA GLY A 180 -16.48 15.40 1.19
C GLY A 180 -17.55 14.68 2.00
N ASP A 181 -17.96 15.28 3.10
CA ASP A 181 -18.92 14.73 4.09
C ASP A 181 -20.33 14.45 3.53
N SER A 182 -20.58 14.74 2.27
CA SER A 182 -21.83 14.41 1.58
C SER A 182 -21.87 13.01 0.97
N ILE A 183 -20.79 12.25 1.03
CA ILE A 183 -20.73 10.89 0.49
C ILE A 183 -21.48 9.96 1.45
N SER A 184 -22.59 9.39 0.96
CA SER A 184 -23.40 8.38 1.65
C SER A 184 -23.51 7.14 0.77
N GLY A 185 -23.87 5.99 1.35
CA GLY A 185 -24.09 4.73 0.62
C GLY A 185 -25.07 4.90 -0.54
N ASP A 186 -26.11 5.72 -0.37
CA ASP A 186 -27.09 5.99 -1.44
C ASP A 186 -26.45 6.77 -2.60
N ARG A 187 -25.61 7.75 -2.33
CA ARG A 187 -24.89 8.50 -3.38
C ARG A 187 -23.88 7.65 -4.11
N VAL A 188 -23.16 6.79 -3.39
CA VAL A 188 -22.26 5.79 -4.01
C VAL A 188 -23.05 4.91 -4.97
N SER A 189 -24.19 4.35 -4.51
CA SER A 189 -25.05 3.50 -5.33
C SER A 189 -25.61 4.24 -6.56
N GLN A 190 -25.98 5.52 -6.42
CA GLN A 190 -26.43 6.34 -7.55
C GLN A 190 -25.31 6.62 -8.55
N ALA A 191 -24.08 6.90 -8.08
CA ALA A 191 -22.93 7.11 -8.94
C ALA A 191 -22.56 5.84 -9.71
N VAL A 192 -22.57 4.69 -9.05
CA VAL A 192 -22.36 3.38 -9.70
C VAL A 192 -23.43 3.14 -10.76
N LYS A 193 -24.71 3.36 -10.44
CA LYS A 193 -25.80 3.22 -11.41
C LYS A 193 -25.62 4.15 -12.61
N PHE A 194 -25.25 5.41 -12.38
CA PHE A 194 -24.99 6.35 -13.46
C PHE A 194 -23.84 5.87 -14.38
N CYS A 195 -22.74 5.41 -13.80
CA CYS A 195 -21.62 4.87 -14.58
C CYS A 195 -22.01 3.59 -15.33
N THR A 196 -22.87 2.74 -14.75
CA THR A 196 -23.43 1.57 -15.44
C THR A 196 -24.20 1.97 -16.69
N GLU A 197 -25.06 2.98 -16.61
CA GLU A 197 -25.79 3.46 -17.78
C GLU A 197 -24.86 4.11 -18.81
N LEU A 198 -23.84 4.86 -18.35
CA LEU A 198 -22.81 5.44 -19.23
C LEU A 198 -22.06 4.35 -20.02
N LEU A 199 -21.75 3.21 -19.38
CA LEU A 199 -21.03 2.11 -20.04
C LEU A 199 -21.89 1.31 -21.04
N LYS A 200 -23.21 1.46 -21.00
CA LYS A 200 -24.12 0.87 -21.99
C LYS A 200 -24.19 1.67 -23.29
N VAL A 201 -23.84 2.95 -23.21
CA VAL A 201 -23.81 3.83 -24.38
C VAL A 201 -22.52 3.59 -25.15
N ASP A 202 -22.61 3.52 -26.48
CA ASP A 202 -21.43 3.39 -27.33
C ASP A 202 -20.55 4.64 -27.22
N SER A 203 -19.28 4.45 -26.87
CA SER A 203 -18.32 5.52 -26.75
C SER A 203 -16.96 5.10 -27.31
N HIS A 204 -16.30 6.04 -27.99
CA HIS A 204 -14.96 5.80 -28.52
C HIS A 204 -13.95 5.40 -27.44
N TYR A 205 -14.08 6.00 -26.24
CA TYR A 205 -13.23 5.67 -25.10
C TYR A 205 -13.31 4.18 -24.72
N LEU A 206 -14.51 3.61 -24.66
CA LEU A 206 -14.72 2.20 -24.30
C LEU A 206 -14.31 1.25 -25.43
N THR A 207 -14.42 1.70 -26.68
CA THR A 207 -13.96 0.92 -27.82
C THR A 207 -12.46 0.70 -27.82
N ILE A 208 -11.69 1.72 -27.44
CA ILE A 208 -10.22 1.63 -27.40
C ILE A 208 -9.68 1.15 -26.04
N ASN A 209 -10.52 1.10 -24.99
CA ASN A 209 -10.17 0.64 -23.65
C ASN A 209 -11.13 -0.47 -23.17
N PRO A 210 -11.18 -1.64 -23.81
CA PRO A 210 -12.15 -2.68 -23.48
C PRO A 210 -11.99 -3.23 -22.06
N THR A 211 -10.78 -3.21 -21.50
CA THR A 211 -10.47 -3.62 -20.13
C THR A 211 -11.16 -2.77 -19.06
N VAL A 212 -11.51 -1.51 -19.38
CA VAL A 212 -12.25 -0.63 -18.46
C VAL A 212 -13.64 -1.17 -18.18
N ARG A 213 -14.32 -1.71 -19.19
CA ARG A 213 -15.65 -2.32 -19.02
C ARG A 213 -15.56 -3.58 -18.18
N GLN A 214 -14.61 -4.47 -18.48
CA GLN A 214 -14.41 -5.71 -17.73
C GLN A 214 -14.14 -5.41 -16.25
N PHE A 215 -13.25 -4.48 -15.98
CA PHE A 215 -12.94 -4.07 -14.61
C PHE A 215 -14.14 -3.41 -13.92
N TYR A 216 -14.89 -2.59 -14.61
CA TYR A 216 -16.09 -1.99 -14.04
C TYR A 216 -17.15 -3.03 -13.68
N ASP A 217 -17.35 -4.04 -14.53
CA ASP A 217 -18.29 -5.13 -14.26
C ASP A 217 -17.86 -5.93 -13.02
N GLU A 218 -16.56 -6.10 -12.80
CA GLU A 218 -16.00 -6.71 -11.59
C GLU A 218 -16.35 -5.89 -10.34
N ILE A 219 -16.07 -4.59 -10.35
CA ILE A 219 -16.25 -3.74 -9.16
C ILE A 219 -17.71 -3.50 -8.79
N GLN A 220 -18.68 -3.65 -9.71
CA GLN A 220 -20.10 -3.53 -9.40
C GLN A 220 -20.57 -4.55 -8.35
N SER A 221 -19.88 -5.69 -8.24
CA SER A 221 -20.19 -6.73 -7.25
C SER A 221 -19.64 -6.41 -5.85
N TYR A 222 -18.83 -5.38 -5.70
CA TYR A 222 -18.19 -5.06 -4.44
C TYR A 222 -19.12 -4.29 -3.49
N ASP A 223 -18.87 -4.44 -2.19
CA ASP A 223 -19.58 -3.70 -1.16
C ASP A 223 -19.48 -2.19 -1.41
N PRO A 224 -20.57 -1.42 -1.34
CA PRO A 224 -20.54 0.05 -1.48
C PRO A 224 -19.54 0.76 -0.56
N ARG A 225 -19.25 0.19 0.62
CA ARG A 225 -18.24 0.70 1.55
C ARG A 225 -16.84 0.58 0.96
N TYR A 226 -16.53 -0.59 0.39
CA TYR A 226 -15.26 -0.79 -0.31
C TYR A 226 -15.12 0.18 -1.49
N LEU A 227 -16.17 0.33 -2.31
CA LEU A 227 -16.16 1.26 -3.44
C LEU A 227 -15.93 2.71 -3.03
N ALA A 228 -16.50 3.13 -1.90
CA ALA A 228 -16.29 4.48 -1.39
C ALA A 228 -14.81 4.72 -1.02
N HIS A 229 -14.20 3.80 -0.29
CA HIS A 229 -12.80 3.89 0.10
C HIS A 229 -11.84 3.78 -1.10
N GLU A 230 -12.13 2.88 -2.05
CA GLU A 230 -11.25 2.67 -3.20
C GLU A 230 -11.37 3.75 -4.29
N PHE A 231 -12.54 4.36 -4.48
CA PHE A 231 -12.74 5.22 -5.66
C PHE A 231 -13.18 6.65 -5.36
N LEU A 232 -13.62 6.96 -4.14
CA LEU A 232 -14.19 8.27 -3.84
C LEU A 232 -13.34 9.15 -2.93
N ASN A 233 -12.24 8.63 -2.38
CA ASN A 233 -11.28 9.45 -1.63
C ASN A 233 -10.80 10.65 -2.45
N GLN A 234 -10.56 11.77 -1.78
CA GLN A 234 -10.09 12.99 -2.45
C GLN A 234 -8.73 12.76 -3.10
N ASN A 235 -7.81 12.18 -2.37
CA ASN A 235 -6.51 11.78 -2.86
C ASN A 235 -6.60 10.34 -3.38
N TRP A 236 -6.08 10.11 -4.53
CA TRP A 236 -5.78 8.80 -5.09
C TRP A 236 -4.83 8.98 -6.26
N ASP A 237 -3.61 8.53 -6.07
CA ASP A 237 -2.49 8.85 -6.93
C ASP A 237 -1.69 7.57 -7.20
N PRO A 238 -2.12 6.77 -8.20
CA PRO A 238 -1.31 5.64 -8.67
C PRO A 238 -0.01 6.16 -9.28
N MET A 239 1.13 5.56 -8.90
CA MET A 239 2.45 6.02 -9.28
C MET A 239 3.24 4.96 -10.04
N ASN A 240 4.21 5.38 -10.83
CA ASN A 240 5.21 4.47 -11.38
C ASN A 240 6.19 4.04 -10.28
N PHE A 241 6.82 2.89 -10.44
CA PHE A 241 7.88 2.44 -9.54
C PHE A 241 9.00 3.48 -9.40
N SER A 242 9.37 4.14 -10.51
CA SER A 242 10.40 5.18 -10.50
C SER A 242 10.10 6.32 -9.52
N GLU A 243 8.85 6.78 -9.48
CA GLU A 243 8.43 7.87 -8.58
C GLU A 243 8.49 7.43 -7.11
N ILE A 244 8.04 6.20 -6.80
CA ILE A 244 8.17 5.64 -5.45
C ILE A 244 9.63 5.48 -5.04
N SER A 245 10.48 4.99 -5.96
CA SER A 245 11.91 4.84 -5.73
C SER A 245 12.60 6.18 -5.40
N GLU A 246 12.19 7.26 -6.05
CA GLU A 246 12.68 8.60 -5.74
C GLU A 246 12.33 9.02 -4.31
N PHE A 247 11.05 8.89 -3.91
CA PHE A 247 10.63 9.16 -2.52
C PHE A 247 11.41 8.32 -1.50
N MET A 248 11.54 7.02 -1.73
CA MET A 248 12.26 6.14 -0.81
C MET A 248 13.75 6.49 -0.69
N SER A 249 14.34 6.99 -1.78
CA SER A 249 15.75 7.42 -1.79
C SER A 249 16.02 8.62 -0.89
N GLU A 250 15.05 9.52 -0.70
CA GLU A 250 15.16 10.65 0.24
C GLU A 250 15.38 10.17 1.69
N ALA A 251 14.83 9.00 2.04
CA ALA A 251 15.06 8.34 3.34
C ALA A 251 16.24 7.36 3.31
N LYS A 252 17.11 7.41 2.29
CA LYS A 252 18.27 6.50 2.12
C LYS A 252 17.89 5.04 2.02
N LEU A 253 16.73 4.77 1.43
CA LEU A 253 16.24 3.44 1.18
C LEU A 253 16.49 3.04 -0.27
N GLU A 254 16.86 1.81 -0.47
CA GLU A 254 16.98 1.18 -1.78
C GLU A 254 16.01 0.00 -1.89
N TYR A 255 15.57 -0.27 -3.09
CA TYR A 255 14.70 -1.41 -3.36
C TYR A 255 15.39 -2.72 -3.02
N ALA A 256 14.79 -3.49 -2.15
CA ALA A 256 15.26 -4.83 -1.80
C ALA A 256 14.69 -5.86 -2.77
N CYS A 257 13.39 -6.08 -2.73
CA CYS A 257 12.68 -7.06 -3.55
C CYS A 257 11.16 -6.87 -3.45
N SER A 258 10.42 -7.52 -4.34
CA SER A 258 8.97 -7.65 -4.18
C SER A 258 8.62 -8.53 -2.98
N ALA A 259 7.58 -8.18 -2.23
CA ALA A 259 7.01 -9.06 -1.21
C ALA A 259 6.23 -10.23 -1.82
N ASP A 260 5.85 -10.14 -3.07
CA ASP A 260 5.18 -11.21 -3.81
C ASP A 260 6.23 -12.15 -4.42
N LEU A 261 6.34 -13.36 -3.85
CA LEU A 261 7.35 -14.36 -4.22
C LEU A 261 7.30 -14.78 -5.69
N ILE A 262 6.14 -14.69 -6.36
CA ILE A 262 6.05 -15.03 -7.78
C ILE A 262 6.90 -14.09 -8.64
N ASN A 263 7.13 -12.85 -8.16
CA ASN A 263 7.97 -11.88 -8.87
C ASN A 263 9.47 -12.19 -8.77
N HIS A 264 9.87 -13.12 -7.88
CA HIS A 264 11.24 -13.63 -7.81
C HIS A 264 11.53 -14.68 -8.88
N LEU A 265 10.50 -15.12 -9.62
CA LEU A 265 10.58 -16.13 -10.66
C LEU A 265 10.18 -15.50 -12.02
N PRO A 266 11.07 -14.73 -12.67
CA PRO A 266 10.75 -13.97 -13.87
C PRO A 266 10.14 -14.81 -14.99
N TYR A 267 10.55 -16.08 -15.13
CA TYR A 267 10.07 -17.02 -16.14
C TYR A 267 8.56 -17.37 -15.99
N LEU A 268 7.95 -17.09 -14.83
CA LEU A 268 6.51 -17.25 -14.62
C LEU A 268 5.71 -16.02 -15.07
N ASN A 269 6.35 -14.85 -15.12
CA ASN A 269 5.71 -13.59 -15.42
C ASN A 269 5.98 -13.10 -16.85
N PHE A 270 7.14 -13.44 -17.42
CA PHE A 270 7.60 -12.88 -18.68
C PHE A 270 7.95 -14.00 -19.68
N ASN A 271 7.56 -13.81 -20.92
CA ASN A 271 8.07 -14.63 -22.00
C ASN A 271 9.54 -14.29 -22.33
N LYS A 272 10.15 -15.05 -23.24
CA LYS A 272 11.57 -14.89 -23.59
C LYS A 272 11.87 -13.47 -24.12
N GLU A 273 11.05 -12.95 -25.02
CA GLU A 273 11.27 -11.64 -25.66
C GLU A 273 11.18 -10.51 -24.64
N GLN A 274 10.21 -10.60 -23.71
CA GLN A 274 10.05 -9.66 -22.61
C GLN A 274 11.25 -9.72 -21.65
N SER A 275 11.69 -10.92 -21.28
CA SER A 275 12.86 -11.11 -20.42
C SER A 275 14.14 -10.58 -21.08
N ASP A 276 14.35 -10.88 -22.36
CA ASP A 276 15.49 -10.41 -23.12
C ASP A 276 15.53 -8.86 -23.14
N LEU A 277 14.38 -8.20 -23.35
CA LEU A 277 14.29 -6.75 -23.30
C LEU A 277 14.60 -6.19 -21.90
N LEU A 278 13.98 -6.74 -20.84
CA LEU A 278 14.22 -6.30 -19.47
C LEU A 278 15.69 -6.42 -19.06
N ASN A 279 16.39 -7.46 -19.55
CA ASN A 279 17.81 -7.67 -19.29
C ASN A 279 18.73 -6.66 -20.00
N THR A 280 18.23 -5.91 -20.99
CA THR A 280 19.01 -4.83 -21.62
C THR A 280 18.93 -3.51 -20.84
N ILE A 281 18.10 -3.43 -19.79
CA ILE A 281 17.87 -2.20 -19.03
C ILE A 281 18.75 -2.20 -17.78
N ASP A 282 19.79 -1.37 -17.77
CA ASP A 282 20.71 -1.25 -16.63
C ASP A 282 20.06 -0.59 -15.41
N SER A 283 19.23 0.43 -15.63
CA SER A 283 18.54 1.13 -14.54
C SER A 283 17.46 0.27 -13.92
N LEU A 284 17.65 -0.12 -12.65
CA LEU A 284 16.65 -0.88 -11.89
C LEU A 284 15.29 -0.19 -11.90
N SER A 285 15.27 1.13 -11.66
CA SER A 285 14.04 1.93 -11.61
C SER A 285 13.28 1.89 -12.95
N LEU A 286 13.98 2.02 -14.06
CA LEU A 286 13.37 1.91 -15.39
C LEU A 286 12.91 0.47 -15.67
N ARG A 287 13.71 -0.53 -15.33
CA ARG A 287 13.39 -1.94 -15.56
C ARG A 287 12.12 -2.35 -14.83
N GLU A 288 11.97 -1.98 -13.55
CA GLU A 288 10.78 -2.27 -12.76
C GLU A 288 9.55 -1.52 -13.28
N THR A 289 9.70 -0.26 -13.72
CA THR A 289 8.60 0.50 -14.33
C THR A 289 8.15 -0.12 -15.66
N VAL A 290 9.08 -0.60 -16.49
CA VAL A 290 8.76 -1.31 -17.74
C VAL A 290 8.10 -2.66 -17.45
N ALA A 291 8.56 -3.39 -16.43
CA ALA A 291 7.94 -4.63 -15.99
C ALA A 291 6.47 -4.42 -15.55
N ASP A 292 6.17 -3.35 -14.82
CA ASP A 292 4.81 -2.99 -14.46
C ASP A 292 3.92 -2.74 -15.69
N LEU A 293 4.46 -2.07 -16.70
CA LEU A 293 3.76 -1.84 -17.97
C LEU A 293 3.48 -3.15 -18.72
N MET A 294 4.48 -4.05 -18.81
CA MET A 294 4.33 -5.35 -19.47
C MET A 294 3.26 -6.23 -18.81
N LEU A 295 3.14 -6.15 -17.49
CA LEU A 295 2.19 -6.94 -16.69
C LEU A 295 0.85 -6.23 -16.51
N ASN A 296 0.69 -4.99 -16.97
CA ASN A 296 -0.45 -4.14 -16.62
C ASN A 296 -0.74 -4.19 -15.11
N ARG A 297 0.33 -4.09 -14.31
CA ARG A 297 0.26 -4.28 -12.86
C ARG A 297 -0.60 -3.19 -12.23
N ARG A 298 -1.51 -3.57 -11.34
CA ARG A 298 -2.39 -2.63 -10.61
C ARG A 298 -1.88 -2.28 -9.22
N PHE A 299 -1.18 -3.21 -8.58
CA PHE A 299 -0.74 -3.05 -7.20
C PHE A 299 0.65 -3.65 -7.02
N ARG A 300 1.51 -2.96 -6.29
CA ARG A 300 2.83 -3.45 -5.87
C ARG A 300 2.88 -3.64 -4.36
N LYS A 301 3.67 -4.61 -3.96
CA LYS A 301 4.04 -4.92 -2.60
C LYS A 301 5.54 -5.02 -2.57
N ASP A 302 6.20 -4.00 -2.06
CA ASP A 302 7.64 -3.88 -2.16
C ASP A 302 8.30 -3.73 -0.80
N TYR A 303 9.46 -4.38 -0.64
CA TYR A 303 10.37 -4.14 0.47
C TYR A 303 11.50 -3.20 0.05
N TRP A 304 11.78 -2.26 0.93
CA TRP A 304 12.87 -1.30 0.82
C TRP A 304 13.77 -1.46 2.05
N VAL A 305 15.07 -1.26 1.89
CA VAL A 305 16.02 -1.50 2.97
C VAL A 305 17.03 -0.37 3.10
N ARG A 306 17.41 -0.05 4.32
CA ARG A 306 18.50 0.89 4.60
C ARG A 306 19.82 0.13 4.71
N GLY A 307 20.55 0.03 3.59
CA GLY A 307 21.81 -0.72 3.51
C GLY A 307 21.58 -2.17 3.13
N LYS A 308 21.37 -2.41 1.85
CA LYS A 308 21.19 -3.72 1.24
C LYS A 308 22.48 -4.54 1.30
N ILE A 309 22.36 -5.80 1.71
CA ILE A 309 23.47 -6.75 1.74
C ILE A 309 23.06 -8.00 0.96
N GLU A 310 23.78 -8.30 -0.11
CA GLU A 310 23.62 -9.53 -0.88
C GLU A 310 24.42 -10.65 -0.20
N LEU A 311 23.85 -11.85 -0.20
CA LEU A 311 24.51 -13.06 0.30
C LEU A 311 25.38 -13.67 -0.79
N THR A 312 26.51 -14.21 -0.43
CA THR A 312 27.27 -15.10 -1.31
C THR A 312 26.49 -16.40 -1.55
N GLU A 313 26.82 -17.14 -2.60
CA GLU A 313 26.17 -18.43 -2.91
C GLU A 313 26.30 -19.41 -1.75
N GLU A 314 27.45 -19.45 -1.07
CA GLU A 314 27.70 -20.31 0.08
C GLU A 314 26.85 -19.91 1.30
N GLU A 315 26.78 -18.62 1.61
CA GLU A 315 25.94 -18.09 2.70
C GLU A 315 24.47 -18.37 2.41
N LEU A 316 24.02 -18.15 1.17
CA LEU A 316 22.64 -18.38 0.75
C LEU A 316 22.27 -19.86 0.91
N ALA A 317 23.11 -20.76 0.40
CA ALA A 317 22.90 -22.20 0.52
C ALA A 317 22.84 -22.65 2.00
N SER A 318 23.77 -22.16 2.84
CA SER A 318 23.79 -22.45 4.27
C SER A 318 22.51 -21.98 4.97
N LYS A 319 22.04 -20.79 4.63
CA LYS A 319 20.80 -20.24 5.24
C LYS A 319 19.54 -20.98 4.79
N TRP A 320 19.48 -21.43 3.52
CA TRP A 320 18.37 -22.26 3.05
C TRP A 320 18.32 -23.61 3.76
N LEU A 321 19.46 -24.27 3.97
CA LEU A 321 19.55 -25.55 4.68
C LEU A 321 19.18 -25.43 6.16
N ALA A 322 19.26 -24.23 6.74
CA ALA A 322 18.88 -23.96 8.13
C ALA A 322 17.39 -23.61 8.30
N GLN A 323 16.61 -23.49 7.18
CA GLN A 323 15.18 -23.22 7.29
C GLN A 323 14.40 -24.46 7.69
N GLU A 324 13.45 -24.27 8.58
CA GLU A 324 12.46 -25.29 8.94
C GLU A 324 11.10 -24.90 8.31
N PHE A 325 10.48 -25.84 7.62
CA PHE A 325 9.18 -25.63 6.97
C PHE A 325 8.13 -26.54 7.61
N VAL A 326 6.97 -25.96 7.88
CA VAL A 326 5.79 -26.70 8.33
C VAL A 326 4.76 -26.71 7.21
N PHE A 327 4.29 -27.89 6.86
CA PHE A 327 3.21 -28.03 5.89
C PHE A 327 1.86 -27.78 6.56
N VAL A 328 1.17 -26.73 6.13
CA VAL A 328 -0.10 -26.30 6.74
C VAL A 328 -1.22 -26.47 5.73
N THR A 329 -1.62 -27.72 5.45
CA THR A 329 -2.86 -28.01 4.71
C THR A 329 -3.75 -28.93 5.55
N GLU A 330 -5.04 -28.68 5.51
CA GLU A 330 -6.03 -29.68 5.91
C GLU A 330 -6.03 -30.81 4.88
N TYR A 331 -6.00 -32.06 5.37
CA TYR A 331 -6.13 -33.26 4.53
C TYR A 331 -7.56 -33.41 4.04
#